data_370b454a66798e14fb22bec1e3daea7d
#
_entry.id   370b454a66798e14fb22bec1e3daea7d
#
_cell.length_a   1.000
_cell.length_b   1.000
_cell.length_c   1.000
_cell.angle_alpha   90.00
_cell.angle_beta   90.00
_cell.angle_gamma   90.00
#
_symmetry.space_group_name_H-M   'P 1'
#
loop_
_entity.id
_entity.type
_entity.pdbx_description
1 polymer ?
#
loop_
_entity_poly.entity_id
_entity_poly.type
_entity_poly.pdbx_seq_one_letter_code
_entity_poly.pdbx_strand_id
1 'polypeptide(L)'
;ATAAALLFPQLFFPTDNPTVGIIVSLASFGVGYVARPIGAVVLGHLGDRHGRKTVLVYCMFLMGFSTLSIGLLPTYQQIGIWAPAILIFLRLVQGFAVAGEVSCASSMTLEHAPDGRRGYFASFTLQGVQAGQLLAAAVFLPLAQFMPADQFAAWGWRIPFLLSAVVLVAGWIIRREVHEAPVFTEAKTHAKPEKLPVVEVITQSWRDVLRVICMALSAVLAIVASVFGATYAVQPAYGIGFPSGVFMWIPVLGNLCAVVL
;
A
#
# COMPACT_ATOMS: atom_id res chain seq x y z
N ALA A 1 -3.20 -6.13 5.00
CA ALA A 1 -3.30 -7.23 4.01
C ALA A 1 -3.78 -8.53 4.66
N THR A 2 -3.10 -9.03 5.69
CA THR A 2 -3.37 -10.35 6.32
C THR A 2 -4.77 -10.44 6.95
N ALA A 3 -5.17 -9.43 7.73
CA ALA A 3 -6.50 -9.40 8.35
C ALA A 3 -7.63 -9.31 7.31
N ALA A 4 -7.41 -8.58 6.23
CA ALA A 4 -8.38 -8.50 5.15
C ALA A 4 -8.47 -9.82 4.36
N ALA A 5 -7.37 -10.56 4.20
CA ALA A 5 -7.40 -11.87 3.57
C ALA A 5 -8.21 -12.91 4.39
N LEU A 6 -8.22 -12.76 5.71
CA LEU A 6 -8.95 -13.69 6.60
C LEU A 6 -10.44 -13.35 6.72
N LEU A 7 -10.82 -12.06 6.71
CA LEU A 7 -12.18 -11.60 6.99
C LEU A 7 -12.98 -11.24 5.74
N PHE A 8 -12.34 -10.69 4.72
CA PHE A 8 -13.03 -10.21 3.51
C PHE A 8 -13.72 -11.33 2.72
N PRO A 9 -13.22 -12.58 2.66
CA PRO A 9 -13.95 -13.67 2.03
C PRO A 9 -15.36 -13.83 2.59
N GLN A 10 -15.48 -13.83 3.91
CA GLN A 10 -16.76 -14.04 4.58
C GLN A 10 -17.70 -12.83 4.53
N LEU A 11 -17.15 -11.61 4.53
CA LEU A 11 -17.92 -10.37 4.60
C LEU A 11 -18.38 -9.86 3.23
N PHE A 12 -17.55 -10.03 2.19
CA PHE A 12 -17.77 -9.45 0.87
C PHE A 12 -17.90 -10.46 -0.27
N PHE A 13 -17.42 -11.69 -0.08
CA PHE A 13 -17.42 -12.73 -1.10
C PHE A 13 -17.99 -14.05 -0.56
N PRO A 14 -19.25 -14.08 -0.07
CA PRO A 14 -19.85 -15.31 0.42
C PRO A 14 -19.98 -16.31 -0.73
N THR A 15 -19.32 -17.44 -0.62
CA THR A 15 -19.34 -18.55 -1.58
C THR A 15 -19.47 -19.84 -0.82
N ASP A 16 -20.13 -20.84 -1.43
CA ASP A 16 -20.30 -22.18 -0.82
C ASP A 16 -18.95 -22.91 -0.65
N ASN A 17 -17.95 -22.50 -1.44
CA ASN A 17 -16.60 -23.05 -1.36
C ASN A 17 -15.65 -22.06 -0.70
N PRO A 18 -15.14 -22.32 0.52
CA PRO A 18 -14.23 -21.43 1.24
C PRO A 18 -12.97 -21.08 0.46
N THR A 19 -12.43 -22.02 -0.33
CA THR A 19 -11.23 -21.82 -1.13
C THR A 19 -11.45 -20.77 -2.22
N VAL A 20 -12.61 -20.81 -2.88
CA VAL A 20 -12.97 -19.81 -3.91
C VAL A 20 -13.10 -18.43 -3.27
N GLY A 21 -13.72 -18.31 -2.11
CA GLY A 21 -13.84 -17.06 -1.36
C GLY A 21 -12.47 -16.43 -1.06
N ILE A 22 -11.51 -17.24 -0.62
CA ILE A 22 -10.13 -16.80 -0.35
C ILE A 22 -9.45 -16.34 -1.64
N ILE A 23 -9.55 -17.09 -2.72
CA ILE A 23 -8.94 -16.75 -4.02
C ILE A 23 -9.48 -15.42 -4.54
N VAL A 24 -10.80 -15.23 -4.52
CA VAL A 24 -11.45 -13.99 -4.99
C VAL A 24 -11.06 -12.81 -4.10
N SER A 25 -11.00 -13.00 -2.78
CA SER A 25 -10.54 -11.97 -1.86
C SER A 25 -9.09 -11.59 -2.11
N LEU A 26 -8.19 -12.55 -2.31
CA LEU A 26 -6.80 -12.28 -2.69
C LEU A 26 -6.69 -11.62 -4.06
N ALA A 27 -7.49 -12.03 -5.02
CA ALA A 27 -7.56 -11.39 -6.34
C ALA A 27 -7.98 -9.92 -6.24
N SER A 28 -8.89 -9.56 -5.31
CA SER A 28 -9.27 -8.17 -5.08
C SER A 28 -8.10 -7.28 -4.63
N PHE A 29 -7.11 -7.86 -3.94
CA PHE A 29 -5.85 -7.17 -3.67
C PHE A 29 -4.99 -7.02 -4.92
N GLY A 30 -4.92 -8.05 -5.75
CA GLY A 30 -4.18 -8.05 -7.01
C GLY A 30 -4.65 -6.93 -7.94
N VAL A 31 -5.94 -6.64 -7.97
CA VAL A 31 -6.52 -5.54 -8.76
C VAL A 31 -5.91 -4.18 -8.41
N GLY A 32 -5.64 -3.92 -7.12
CA GLY A 32 -4.94 -2.71 -6.69
C GLY A 32 -3.53 -2.59 -7.27
N TYR A 33 -2.83 -3.69 -7.47
CA TYR A 33 -1.50 -3.68 -8.08
C TYR A 33 -1.56 -3.36 -9.59
N VAL A 34 -2.62 -3.73 -10.28
CA VAL A 34 -2.82 -3.40 -11.71
C VAL A 34 -2.99 -1.88 -11.90
N ALA A 35 -3.56 -1.18 -10.93
CA ALA A 35 -3.71 0.28 -11.01
C ALA A 35 -2.39 1.04 -10.77
N ARG A 36 -1.38 0.41 -10.14
CA ARG A 36 -0.10 1.08 -9.81
C ARG A 36 0.68 1.61 -11.00
N PRO A 37 0.90 0.86 -12.09
CA PRO A 37 1.60 1.39 -13.26
C PRO A 37 0.93 2.63 -13.84
N ILE A 38 -0.40 2.63 -13.91
CA ILE A 38 -1.18 3.77 -14.40
C ILE A 38 -1.03 4.96 -13.44
N GLY A 39 -1.15 4.71 -12.13
CA GLY A 39 -0.95 5.73 -11.10
C GLY A 39 0.46 6.32 -11.13
N ALA A 40 1.50 5.51 -11.30
CA ALA A 40 2.88 5.97 -11.36
C ALA A 40 3.11 6.92 -12.54
N VAL A 41 2.58 6.60 -13.72
CA VAL A 41 2.71 7.44 -14.91
C VAL A 41 1.93 8.75 -14.76
N VAL A 42 0.65 8.66 -14.37
CA VAL A 42 -0.23 9.83 -14.29
C VAL A 42 0.19 10.77 -13.16
N LEU A 43 0.37 10.22 -11.95
CA LEU A 43 0.70 11.03 -10.77
C LEU A 43 2.17 11.48 -10.79
N GLY A 44 3.08 10.70 -11.37
CA GLY A 44 4.45 11.12 -11.63
C GLY A 44 4.48 12.34 -12.55
N HIS A 45 3.78 12.29 -13.68
CA HIS A 45 3.68 13.41 -14.60
C HIS A 45 3.02 14.66 -13.98
N LEU A 46 1.97 14.46 -13.18
CA LEU A 46 1.37 15.55 -12.42
C LEU A 46 2.37 16.16 -11.40
N GLY A 47 3.19 15.32 -10.76
CA GLY A 47 4.22 15.75 -9.82
C GLY A 47 5.29 16.62 -10.48
N ASP A 48 5.71 16.25 -11.67
CA ASP A 48 6.68 17.02 -12.45
C ASP A 48 6.11 18.38 -12.95
N ARG A 49 4.78 18.47 -13.16
CA ARG A 49 4.11 19.69 -13.61
C ARG A 49 3.66 20.62 -12.48
N HIS A 50 3.07 20.07 -11.44
CA HIS A 50 2.38 20.84 -10.39
C HIS A 50 3.14 20.90 -9.06
N GLY A 51 4.25 20.19 -8.96
CA GLY A 51 5.04 20.06 -7.75
C GLY A 51 4.78 18.74 -7.03
N ARG A 52 5.84 18.14 -6.55
CA ARG A 52 5.80 16.82 -5.92
C ARG A 52 5.10 16.83 -4.58
N LYS A 53 5.24 17.90 -3.79
CA LYS A 53 4.53 18.10 -2.54
C LYS A 53 3.01 18.07 -2.75
N THR A 54 2.52 18.80 -3.75
CA THR A 54 1.09 18.89 -4.06
C THR A 54 0.52 17.52 -4.39
N VAL A 55 1.19 16.76 -5.25
CA VAL A 55 0.75 15.40 -5.62
C VAL A 55 0.82 14.44 -4.44
N LEU A 56 1.84 14.53 -3.59
CA LEU A 56 1.92 13.74 -2.34
C LEU A 56 0.70 13.98 -1.44
N VAL A 57 0.26 15.22 -1.29
CA VAL A 57 -0.92 15.56 -0.49
C VAL A 57 -2.18 14.96 -1.12
N TYR A 58 -2.36 15.08 -2.43
CA TYR A 58 -3.49 14.47 -3.14
C TYR A 58 -3.51 12.95 -3.00
N CYS A 59 -2.36 12.28 -3.18
CA CYS A 59 -2.24 10.82 -3.01
C CYS A 59 -2.63 10.40 -1.60
N MET A 60 -2.16 11.12 -0.59
CA MET A 60 -2.48 10.85 0.80
C MET A 60 -3.98 10.96 1.09
N PHE A 61 -4.63 12.04 0.61
CA PHE A 61 -6.09 12.19 0.78
C PHE A 61 -6.85 11.11 0.04
N LEU A 62 -6.45 10.79 -1.20
CA LEU A 62 -7.11 9.77 -2.00
C LEU A 62 -7.00 8.39 -1.34
N MET A 63 -5.81 8.04 -0.82
CA MET A 63 -5.57 6.80 -0.10
C MET A 63 -6.32 6.75 1.23
N GLY A 64 -6.27 7.84 2.00
CA GLY A 64 -6.96 7.93 3.29
C GLY A 64 -8.48 7.86 3.15
N PHE A 65 -9.05 8.58 2.19
CA PHE A 65 -10.48 8.53 1.87
C PHE A 65 -10.91 7.12 1.45
N SER A 66 -10.16 6.48 0.55
CA SER A 66 -10.45 5.11 0.11
C SER A 66 -10.40 4.13 1.28
N THR A 67 -9.41 4.28 2.18
CA THR A 67 -9.26 3.40 3.35
C THR A 67 -10.41 3.59 4.34
N LEU A 68 -10.79 4.83 4.62
CA LEU A 68 -11.96 5.14 5.45
C LEU A 68 -13.24 4.58 4.85
N SER A 69 -13.44 4.75 3.55
CA SER A 69 -14.61 4.24 2.84
C SER A 69 -14.70 2.72 2.92
N ILE A 70 -13.58 1.99 2.87
CA ILE A 70 -13.57 0.54 3.08
C ILE A 70 -14.03 0.20 4.51
N GLY A 71 -13.60 0.96 5.52
CA GLY A 71 -14.02 0.76 6.90
C GLY A 71 -15.51 1.01 7.14
N LEU A 72 -16.12 1.89 6.36
CA LEU A 72 -17.55 2.22 6.42
C LEU A 72 -18.40 1.37 5.47
N LEU A 73 -17.78 0.53 4.63
CA LEU A 73 -18.48 -0.22 3.61
C LEU A 73 -19.45 -1.23 4.24
N PRO A 74 -20.74 -1.25 3.80
CA PRO A 74 -21.69 -2.29 4.18
C PRO A 74 -21.26 -3.66 3.66
N THR A 75 -21.64 -4.71 4.40
CA THR A 75 -21.33 -6.10 4.03
C THR A 75 -22.21 -6.59 2.88
N TYR A 76 -21.83 -7.72 2.27
CA TYR A 76 -22.60 -8.36 1.22
C TYR A 76 -24.05 -8.65 1.64
N GLN A 77 -24.29 -9.00 2.91
CA GLN A 77 -25.63 -9.25 3.43
C GLN A 77 -26.54 -8.02 3.38
N GLN A 78 -25.98 -6.82 3.38
CA GLN A 78 -26.73 -5.56 3.40
C GLN A 78 -27.02 -5.01 2.00
N ILE A 79 -26.00 -5.01 1.11
CA ILE A 79 -26.08 -4.39 -0.22
C ILE A 79 -25.81 -5.35 -1.38
N GLY A 80 -25.67 -6.66 -1.11
CA GLY A 80 -25.45 -7.67 -2.15
C GLY A 80 -24.19 -7.44 -2.98
N ILE A 81 -24.31 -7.61 -4.28
CA ILE A 81 -23.19 -7.55 -5.24
C ILE A 81 -22.49 -6.18 -5.30
N TRP A 82 -23.13 -5.12 -4.81
CA TRP A 82 -22.52 -3.80 -4.74
C TRP A 82 -21.37 -3.72 -3.73
N ALA A 83 -21.40 -4.55 -2.67
CA ALA A 83 -20.33 -4.58 -1.68
C ALA A 83 -18.97 -4.96 -2.26
N PRO A 84 -18.80 -6.10 -2.96
CA PRO A 84 -17.55 -6.42 -3.62
C PRO A 84 -17.20 -5.47 -4.76
N ALA A 85 -18.16 -4.95 -5.51
CA ALA A 85 -17.91 -4.01 -6.61
C ALA A 85 -17.28 -2.71 -6.08
N ILE A 86 -17.85 -2.11 -5.04
CA ILE A 86 -17.33 -0.90 -4.41
C ILE A 86 -15.97 -1.19 -3.77
N LEU A 87 -15.80 -2.34 -3.12
CA LEU A 87 -14.51 -2.74 -2.54
C LEU A 87 -13.41 -2.78 -3.60
N ILE A 88 -13.66 -3.42 -4.75
CA ILE A 88 -12.71 -3.51 -5.86
C ILE A 88 -12.39 -2.11 -6.41
N PHE A 89 -13.40 -1.26 -6.59
CA PHE A 89 -13.19 0.11 -7.01
C PHE A 89 -12.31 0.91 -6.03
N LEU A 90 -12.59 0.82 -4.73
CA LEU A 90 -11.77 1.47 -3.71
C LEU A 90 -10.34 0.93 -3.67
N ARG A 91 -10.14 -0.35 -3.94
CA ARG A 91 -8.80 -0.96 -4.09
C ARG A 91 -8.05 -0.45 -5.31
N LEU A 92 -8.72 -0.23 -6.43
CA LEU A 92 -8.12 0.42 -7.61
C LEU A 92 -7.65 1.83 -7.27
N VAL A 93 -8.51 2.61 -6.61
CA VAL A 93 -8.17 3.98 -6.17
C VAL A 93 -7.00 3.97 -5.19
N GLN A 94 -6.96 3.04 -4.23
CA GLN A 94 -5.80 2.89 -3.32
C GLN A 94 -4.53 2.54 -4.09
N GLY A 95 -4.58 1.58 -5.01
CA GLY A 95 -3.43 1.18 -5.81
C GLY A 95 -2.87 2.33 -6.65
N PHE A 96 -3.76 3.10 -7.26
CA PHE A 96 -3.41 4.31 -8.00
C PHE A 96 -2.70 5.35 -7.13
N ALA A 97 -3.25 5.65 -5.95
CA ALA A 97 -2.70 6.63 -5.02
C ALA A 97 -1.32 6.22 -4.46
N VAL A 98 -1.16 4.97 -4.05
CA VAL A 98 0.11 4.44 -3.52
C VAL A 98 1.25 4.61 -4.51
N ALA A 99 1.00 4.38 -5.81
CA ALA A 99 2.04 4.51 -6.82
C ALA A 99 2.58 5.94 -6.94
N GLY A 100 1.70 6.93 -6.92
CA GLY A 100 2.09 8.34 -6.91
C GLY A 100 2.80 8.75 -5.62
N GLU A 101 2.34 8.23 -4.48
CA GLU A 101 2.96 8.52 -3.19
C GLU A 101 4.40 8.02 -3.12
N VAL A 102 4.65 6.76 -3.48
CA VAL A 102 5.99 6.17 -3.43
C VAL A 102 6.94 6.88 -4.40
N SER A 103 6.51 7.15 -5.64
CA SER A 103 7.36 7.81 -6.63
C SER A 103 7.72 9.25 -6.23
N CYS A 104 6.73 10.05 -5.82
CA CYS A 104 6.95 11.43 -5.41
C CYS A 104 7.75 11.54 -4.11
N ALA A 105 7.49 10.68 -3.12
CA ALA A 105 8.23 10.65 -1.86
C ALA A 105 9.70 10.28 -2.08
N SER A 106 9.99 9.26 -2.87
CA SER A 106 11.35 8.83 -3.17
C SER A 106 12.12 9.92 -3.92
N SER A 107 11.51 10.53 -4.93
CA SER A 107 12.13 11.63 -5.68
C SER A 107 12.41 12.84 -4.81
N MET A 108 11.43 13.24 -3.98
CA MET A 108 11.58 14.38 -3.08
C MET A 108 12.67 14.13 -2.04
N THR A 109 12.76 12.90 -1.49
CA THR A 109 13.83 12.52 -0.56
C THR A 109 15.21 12.58 -1.21
N LEU A 110 15.33 12.13 -2.47
CA LEU A 110 16.59 12.15 -3.21
C LEU A 110 17.04 13.60 -3.55
N GLU A 111 16.10 14.49 -3.81
CA GLU A 111 16.38 15.90 -4.12
C GLU A 111 16.84 16.72 -2.92
N HIS A 112 16.34 16.36 -1.72
CA HIS A 112 16.77 17.00 -0.48
C HIS A 112 18.00 16.34 0.16
N ALA A 113 18.42 15.18 -0.37
CA ALA A 113 19.54 14.44 0.19
C ALA A 113 20.88 15.10 -0.16
N PRO A 114 21.82 15.23 0.82
CA PRO A 114 23.18 15.71 0.55
C PRO A 114 23.91 14.79 -0.42
N ASP A 115 24.84 15.38 -1.18
CA ASP A 115 25.69 14.62 -2.09
C ASP A 115 26.48 13.53 -1.36
N GLY A 116 26.53 12.34 -1.96
CA GLY A 116 27.17 11.16 -1.40
C GLY A 116 26.32 10.38 -0.37
N ARG A 117 25.15 10.89 0.09
CA ARG A 117 24.28 10.21 1.06
C ARG A 117 22.88 9.90 0.52
N ARG A 118 22.66 9.99 -0.77
CA ARG A 118 21.35 9.79 -1.41
C ARG A 118 20.76 8.41 -1.10
N GLY A 119 21.57 7.35 -1.10
CA GLY A 119 21.11 6.00 -0.76
C GLY A 119 20.62 5.88 0.69
N TYR A 120 21.33 6.49 1.64
CA TYR A 120 20.93 6.51 3.05
C TYR A 120 19.58 7.23 3.24
N PHE A 121 19.38 8.40 2.64
CA PHE A 121 18.12 9.10 2.76
C PHE A 121 16.97 8.38 2.03
N ALA A 122 17.23 7.76 0.89
CA ALA A 122 16.24 6.97 0.18
C ALA A 122 15.75 5.74 0.99
N SER A 123 16.61 5.16 1.85
CA SER A 123 16.22 4.03 2.70
C SER A 123 15.09 4.36 3.68
N PHE A 124 14.96 5.60 4.14
CA PHE A 124 13.86 6.02 5.02
C PHE A 124 12.48 5.83 4.39
N THR A 125 12.37 5.96 3.07
CA THR A 125 11.11 5.70 2.37
C THR A 125 10.70 4.23 2.50
N LEU A 126 11.66 3.31 2.38
CA LEU A 126 11.41 1.87 2.56
C LEU A 126 11.17 1.50 4.02
N GLN A 127 11.92 2.09 4.94
CA GLN A 127 11.70 1.90 6.39
C GLN A 127 10.31 2.39 6.82
N GLY A 128 9.81 3.47 6.22
CA GLY A 128 8.45 3.96 6.45
C GLY A 128 7.37 2.91 6.10
N VAL A 129 7.58 2.13 5.04
CA VAL A 129 6.67 1.02 4.68
C VAL A 129 6.69 -0.06 5.75
N GLN A 130 7.86 -0.45 6.24
CA GLN A 130 7.99 -1.47 7.30
C GLN A 130 7.41 -0.99 8.63
N ALA A 131 7.67 0.26 9.01
CA ALA A 131 7.08 0.88 10.19
C ALA A 131 5.54 0.93 10.11
N GLY A 132 4.99 1.24 8.93
CA GLY A 132 3.55 1.20 8.69
C GLY A 132 2.95 -0.20 8.86
N GLN A 133 3.65 -1.25 8.44
CA GLN A 133 3.23 -2.63 8.66
C GLN A 133 3.24 -3.01 10.14
N LEU A 134 4.26 -2.58 10.90
CA LEU A 134 4.34 -2.78 12.35
C LEU A 134 3.19 -2.08 13.07
N LEU A 135 2.92 -0.82 12.74
CA LEU A 135 1.78 -0.07 13.31
C LEU A 135 0.45 -0.75 13.00
N ALA A 136 0.26 -1.21 11.77
CA ALA A 136 -0.95 -1.95 11.42
C ALA A 136 -1.08 -3.24 12.25
N ALA A 137 0.00 -4.00 12.41
CA ALA A 137 0.02 -5.21 13.24
C ALA A 137 -0.25 -4.88 14.71
N ALA A 138 0.35 -3.82 15.24
CA ALA A 138 0.15 -3.37 16.62
C ALA A 138 -1.30 -3.00 16.94
N VAL A 139 -2.07 -2.56 15.94
CA VAL A 139 -3.51 -2.30 16.10
C VAL A 139 -4.34 -3.57 15.93
N PHE A 140 -4.05 -4.37 14.90
CA PHE A 140 -4.85 -5.56 14.58
C PHE A 140 -4.68 -6.70 15.57
N LEU A 141 -3.45 -6.96 16.06
CA LEU A 141 -3.17 -8.08 16.96
C LEU A 141 -3.93 -7.99 18.29
N PRO A 142 -3.92 -6.87 19.02
CA PRO A 142 -4.70 -6.75 20.24
C PRO A 142 -6.20 -6.89 19.99
N LEU A 143 -6.73 -6.29 18.92
CA LEU A 143 -8.15 -6.40 18.58
C LEU A 143 -8.55 -7.84 18.30
N ALA A 144 -7.72 -8.59 17.58
CA ALA A 144 -7.99 -9.99 17.27
C ALA A 144 -7.85 -10.92 18.49
N GLN A 145 -7.03 -10.56 19.49
CA GLN A 145 -6.81 -11.37 20.69
C GLN A 145 -7.77 -11.07 21.83
N PHE A 146 -8.10 -9.80 22.06
CA PHE A 146 -8.90 -9.38 23.21
C PHE A 146 -10.40 -9.27 22.91
N MET A 147 -10.78 -9.17 21.63
CA MET A 147 -12.18 -9.06 21.23
C MET A 147 -12.77 -10.44 20.93
N PRO A 148 -14.00 -10.76 21.39
CA PRO A 148 -14.70 -11.97 20.99
C PRO A 148 -14.83 -12.06 19.47
N ALA A 149 -14.67 -13.26 18.90
CA ALA A 149 -14.64 -13.48 17.46
C ALA A 149 -15.88 -12.91 16.75
N ASP A 150 -17.06 -13.06 17.37
CA ASP A 150 -18.32 -12.57 16.83
C ASP A 150 -18.37 -11.04 16.76
N GLN A 151 -17.90 -10.36 17.80
CA GLN A 151 -17.84 -8.89 17.83
C GLN A 151 -16.78 -8.36 16.88
N PHE A 152 -15.63 -9.05 16.77
CA PHE A 152 -14.59 -8.70 15.83
C PHE A 152 -15.07 -8.85 14.38
N ALA A 153 -15.76 -9.91 14.04
CA ALA A 153 -16.36 -10.13 12.72
C ALA A 153 -17.50 -9.13 12.42
N ALA A 154 -18.30 -8.77 13.43
CA ALA A 154 -19.42 -7.84 13.24
C ALA A 154 -18.95 -6.39 13.02
N TRP A 155 -18.05 -5.89 13.86
CA TRP A 155 -17.66 -4.48 13.85
C TRP A 155 -16.18 -4.22 14.08
N GLY A 156 -15.48 -5.06 14.85
CA GLY A 156 -14.11 -4.82 15.32
C GLY A 156 -13.09 -4.60 14.18
N TRP A 157 -13.28 -5.27 13.07
CA TRP A 157 -12.40 -5.14 11.90
C TRP A 157 -12.40 -3.75 11.27
N ARG A 158 -13.43 -2.93 11.53
CA ARG A 158 -13.54 -1.54 11.04
C ARG A 158 -12.61 -0.58 11.78
N ILE A 159 -12.29 -0.85 13.03
CA ILE A 159 -11.50 0.03 13.88
C ILE A 159 -10.16 0.44 13.24
N PRO A 160 -9.34 -0.47 12.72
CA PRO A 160 -8.08 -0.09 12.07
C PRO A 160 -8.26 0.79 10.83
N PHE A 161 -9.34 0.58 10.08
CA PHE A 161 -9.65 1.42 8.93
C PHE A 161 -10.10 2.82 9.35
N LEU A 162 -10.88 2.94 10.42
CA LEU A 162 -11.29 4.24 10.97
C LEU A 162 -10.12 4.99 11.62
N LEU A 163 -9.17 4.28 12.25
CA LEU A 163 -7.93 4.87 12.75
C LEU A 163 -7.08 5.50 11.65
N SER A 164 -7.26 5.10 10.39
CA SER A 164 -6.59 5.75 9.26
C SER A 164 -6.95 7.23 9.13
N ALA A 165 -8.08 7.67 9.68
CA ALA A 165 -8.43 9.10 9.76
C ALA A 165 -7.41 9.89 10.58
N VAL A 166 -6.97 9.33 11.71
CA VAL A 166 -5.96 9.96 12.58
C VAL A 166 -4.62 10.06 11.83
N VAL A 167 -4.23 8.98 11.14
CA VAL A 167 -3.00 8.95 10.34
C VAL A 167 -3.08 9.98 9.20
N LEU A 168 -4.25 10.11 8.57
CA LEU A 168 -4.47 11.09 7.51
C LEU A 168 -4.32 12.53 8.01
N VAL A 169 -4.91 12.86 9.16
CA VAL A 169 -4.78 14.18 9.77
C VAL A 169 -3.33 14.46 10.18
N ALA A 170 -2.68 13.51 10.85
CA ALA A 170 -1.28 13.63 11.24
C ALA A 170 -0.36 13.81 10.00
N GLY A 171 -0.56 13.00 8.97
CA GLY A 171 0.18 13.10 7.72
C GLY A 171 -0.05 14.45 7.01
N TRP A 172 -1.27 14.98 7.04
CA TRP A 172 -1.57 16.30 6.50
C TRP A 172 -0.84 17.42 7.25
N ILE A 173 -0.84 17.38 8.58
CA ILE A 173 -0.13 18.37 9.40
C ILE A 173 1.37 18.36 9.08
N ILE A 174 2.00 17.17 9.06
CA ILE A 174 3.42 17.01 8.76
C ILE A 174 3.74 17.54 7.36
N ARG A 175 2.96 17.16 6.35
CA ARG A 175 3.21 17.55 4.96
C ARG A 175 2.94 19.03 4.68
N ARG A 176 2.15 19.68 5.51
CA ARG A 176 1.94 21.14 5.41
C ARG A 176 3.23 21.92 5.64
N GLU A 177 4.07 21.46 6.57
CA GLU A 177 5.33 22.11 6.93
C GLU A 177 6.48 21.78 5.95
N VAL A 178 6.36 20.74 5.15
CA VAL A 178 7.37 20.37 4.15
C VAL A 178 7.36 21.38 3.00
N HIS A 179 8.53 21.89 2.64
CA HIS A 179 8.68 22.80 1.49
C HIS A 179 8.91 22.04 0.19
N GLU A 180 8.56 22.65 -0.94
CA GLU A 180 8.85 22.08 -2.26
C GLU A 180 10.37 22.04 -2.49
N ALA A 181 10.83 21.05 -3.26
CA ALA A 181 12.26 20.90 -3.51
C ALA A 181 12.86 22.11 -4.24
N PRO A 182 14.02 22.62 -3.82
CA PRO A 182 14.67 23.76 -4.47
C PRO A 182 14.89 23.57 -5.97
N VAL A 183 15.27 22.35 -6.37
CA VAL A 183 15.49 21.97 -7.77
C VAL A 183 14.22 22.14 -8.62
N PHE A 184 13.04 21.88 -8.07
CA PHE A 184 11.77 22.07 -8.77
C PHE A 184 11.49 23.57 -8.98
N THR A 185 11.79 24.41 -8.00
CA THR A 185 11.58 25.85 -8.07
C THR A 185 12.50 26.50 -9.12
N GLU A 186 13.74 26.05 -9.20
CA GLU A 186 14.70 26.48 -10.20
C GLU A 186 14.34 26.00 -11.61
N ALA A 187 13.96 24.73 -11.76
CA ALA A 187 13.54 24.15 -13.03
C ALA A 187 12.32 24.86 -13.63
N LYS A 188 11.38 25.28 -12.80
CA LYS A 188 10.16 25.99 -13.23
C LYS A 188 10.47 27.36 -13.85
N THR A 189 11.59 27.99 -13.49
CA THR A 189 12.03 29.29 -14.04
C THR A 189 12.65 29.13 -15.42
N HIS A 190 13.13 27.94 -15.79
CA HIS A 190 13.92 27.73 -17.04
C HIS A 190 13.28 26.70 -18.01
N ALA A 191 12.21 25.99 -17.66
CA ALA A 191 11.69 24.91 -18.49
C ALA A 191 10.54 25.35 -19.41
N LYS A 192 10.71 25.08 -20.70
CA LYS A 192 9.62 24.97 -21.68
C LYS A 192 8.85 23.67 -21.39
N PRO A 193 7.53 23.62 -21.60
CA PRO A 193 6.73 22.39 -21.44
C PRO A 193 7.13 21.38 -22.52
N GLU A 194 8.00 20.45 -22.19
CA GLU A 194 8.39 19.38 -23.09
C GLU A 194 7.52 18.14 -22.95
N LYS A 195 7.57 17.30 -24.02
CA LYS A 195 6.83 16.06 -24.27
C LYS A 195 6.82 15.15 -23.05
N LEU A 196 5.83 14.27 -22.94
CA LEU A 196 5.69 13.26 -21.90
C LEU A 196 7.05 12.59 -21.59
N PRO A 197 7.66 12.82 -20.41
CA PRO A 197 9.00 12.31 -20.11
C PRO A 197 9.08 10.78 -20.18
N VAL A 198 7.93 10.10 -19.98
CA VAL A 198 7.82 8.62 -20.03
C VAL A 198 8.21 8.06 -21.40
N VAL A 199 7.82 8.72 -22.48
CA VAL A 199 8.15 8.25 -23.84
C VAL A 199 9.65 8.38 -24.09
N GLU A 200 10.24 9.46 -23.64
CA GLU A 200 11.68 9.71 -23.76
C GLU A 200 12.49 8.70 -22.93
N VAL A 201 12.11 8.44 -21.69
CA VAL A 201 12.77 7.44 -20.83
C VAL A 201 12.69 6.04 -21.44
N ILE A 202 11.54 5.65 -21.98
CA ILE A 202 11.39 4.32 -22.58
C ILE A 202 12.21 4.19 -23.87
N THR A 203 12.33 5.25 -24.66
CA THR A 203 13.05 5.20 -25.95
C THR A 203 14.56 5.37 -25.77
N GLN A 204 15.00 6.24 -24.87
CA GLN A 204 16.42 6.54 -24.71
C GLN A 204 17.12 5.66 -23.67
N SER A 205 16.40 5.25 -22.60
CA SER A 205 16.96 4.53 -21.45
C SER A 205 16.31 3.16 -21.21
N TRP A 206 15.85 2.46 -22.24
CA TRP A 206 15.15 1.21 -22.11
C TRP A 206 15.92 0.12 -21.32
N ARG A 207 17.26 0.14 -21.41
CA ARG A 207 18.13 -0.78 -20.68
C ARG A 207 18.06 -0.55 -19.17
N ASP A 208 17.99 0.70 -18.73
CA ASP A 208 17.89 1.05 -17.33
C ASP A 208 16.46 0.78 -16.81
N VAL A 209 15.45 1.00 -17.64
CA VAL A 209 14.07 0.58 -17.34
C VAL A 209 14.00 -0.93 -17.12
N LEU A 210 14.65 -1.73 -17.98
CA LEU A 210 14.68 -3.19 -17.82
C LEU A 210 15.40 -3.61 -16.52
N ARG A 211 16.52 -2.97 -16.19
CA ARG A 211 17.23 -3.21 -14.91
C ARG A 211 16.34 -2.93 -13.71
N VAL A 212 15.63 -1.82 -13.71
CA VAL A 212 14.69 -1.45 -12.63
C VAL A 212 13.55 -2.46 -12.53
N ILE A 213 13.00 -2.92 -13.66
CA ILE A 213 11.97 -3.97 -13.68
C ILE A 213 12.50 -5.25 -13.06
N CYS A 214 13.71 -5.70 -13.42
CA CYS A 214 14.31 -6.91 -12.84
C CYS A 214 14.54 -6.77 -11.32
N MET A 215 15.00 -5.61 -10.86
CA MET A 215 15.14 -5.32 -9.43
C MET A 215 13.79 -5.34 -8.70
N ALA A 216 12.76 -4.74 -9.30
CA ALA A 216 11.41 -4.74 -8.74
C ALA A 216 10.82 -6.15 -8.65
N LEU A 217 11.04 -6.99 -9.66
CA LEU A 217 10.60 -8.40 -9.66
C LEU A 217 11.26 -9.20 -8.53
N SER A 218 12.53 -8.97 -8.21
CA SER A 218 13.20 -9.64 -7.09
C SER A 218 12.53 -9.30 -5.75
N ALA A 219 12.13 -8.06 -5.54
CA ALA A 219 11.39 -7.64 -4.34
C ALA A 219 9.98 -8.27 -4.27
N VAL A 220 9.31 -8.43 -5.42
CA VAL A 220 7.99 -9.09 -5.48
C VAL A 220 8.08 -10.55 -5.09
N LEU A 221 9.14 -11.26 -5.49
CA LEU A 221 9.35 -12.67 -5.09
C LEU A 221 9.40 -12.85 -3.59
N ALA A 222 10.07 -11.96 -2.85
CA ALA A 222 10.12 -12.00 -1.40
C ALA A 222 8.72 -11.80 -0.76
N ILE A 223 7.92 -10.90 -1.30
CA ILE A 223 6.55 -10.65 -0.83
C ILE A 223 5.65 -11.85 -1.11
N VAL A 224 5.72 -12.42 -2.31
CA VAL A 224 4.95 -13.60 -2.68
C VAL A 224 5.33 -14.80 -1.80
N ALA A 225 6.63 -15.03 -1.59
CA ALA A 225 7.12 -16.10 -0.73
C ALA A 225 6.62 -15.95 0.71
N SER A 226 6.61 -14.74 1.26
CA SER A 226 6.12 -14.49 2.62
C SER A 226 4.61 -14.68 2.76
N VAL A 227 3.82 -14.16 1.82
CA VAL A 227 2.35 -14.27 1.84
C VAL A 227 1.90 -15.70 1.55
N PHE A 228 2.48 -16.34 0.54
CA PHE A 228 2.19 -17.72 0.20
C PHE A 228 2.64 -18.67 1.32
N GLY A 229 3.85 -18.48 1.85
CA GLY A 229 4.39 -19.26 2.97
C GLY A 229 3.50 -19.18 4.22
N ALA A 230 2.99 -17.97 4.53
CA ALA A 230 2.05 -17.77 5.63
C ALA A 230 0.74 -18.54 5.40
N THR A 231 0.17 -18.43 4.21
CA THR A 231 -1.07 -19.11 3.85
C THR A 231 -0.90 -20.64 3.87
N TYR A 232 0.21 -21.11 3.32
CA TYR A 232 0.55 -22.54 3.26
C TYR A 232 0.72 -23.15 4.65
N ALA A 233 1.41 -22.45 5.56
CA ALA A 233 1.69 -22.93 6.89
C ALA A 233 0.47 -23.00 7.82
N VAL A 234 -0.51 -22.10 7.64
CA VAL A 234 -1.69 -21.98 8.51
C VAL A 234 -2.84 -22.89 8.04
N GLN A 235 -2.90 -23.24 6.75
CA GLN A 235 -4.02 -24.05 6.25
C GLN A 235 -3.88 -25.55 6.58
N PRO A 236 -4.86 -26.14 7.29
CA PRO A 236 -4.86 -27.57 7.61
C PRO A 236 -4.89 -28.48 6.38
N ALA A 237 -5.44 -27.99 5.26
CA ALA A 237 -5.52 -28.72 4.00
C ALA A 237 -4.15 -29.14 3.43
N TYR A 238 -3.08 -28.45 3.79
CA TYR A 238 -1.71 -28.78 3.37
C TYR A 238 -0.90 -29.60 4.39
N GLY A 239 -1.55 -30.04 5.48
CA GLY A 239 -0.98 -31.00 6.44
C GLY A 239 -0.05 -30.40 7.51
N ILE A 240 0.19 -29.09 7.51
CA ILE A 240 1.10 -28.45 8.47
C ILE A 240 0.34 -27.84 9.65
N GLY A 241 -0.73 -27.09 9.42
CA GLY A 241 -1.70 -26.64 10.43
C GLY A 241 -1.14 -25.88 11.65
N PHE A 242 -0.14 -25.00 11.46
CA PHE A 242 0.35 -24.19 12.57
C PHE A 242 -0.75 -23.27 13.14
N PRO A 243 -0.77 -23.07 14.47
CA PRO A 243 -1.68 -22.09 15.07
C PRO A 243 -1.46 -20.71 14.46
N SER A 244 -2.52 -20.12 13.91
CA SER A 244 -2.48 -18.82 13.25
C SER A 244 -1.86 -17.72 14.12
N GLY A 245 -2.08 -17.77 15.44
CA GLY A 245 -1.53 -16.82 16.40
C GLY A 245 0.00 -16.84 16.45
N VAL A 246 0.63 -18.00 16.39
CA VAL A 246 2.11 -18.11 16.40
C VAL A 246 2.70 -17.61 15.08
N PHE A 247 2.05 -17.93 13.98
CA PHE A 247 2.56 -17.56 12.65
C PHE A 247 2.47 -16.06 12.38
N MET A 248 1.52 -15.34 12.98
CA MET A 248 1.40 -13.88 12.86
C MET A 248 2.59 -13.12 13.46
N TRP A 249 3.33 -13.71 14.41
CA TRP A 249 4.52 -13.10 14.99
C TRP A 249 5.73 -13.10 14.06
N ILE A 250 5.82 -14.02 13.12
CA ILE A 250 6.96 -14.11 12.18
C ILE A 250 7.11 -12.84 11.32
N PRO A 251 6.07 -12.34 10.63
CA PRO A 251 6.15 -11.07 9.92
C PRO A 251 6.44 -9.87 10.82
N VAL A 252 5.93 -9.87 12.06
CA VAL A 252 6.19 -8.79 13.03
C VAL A 252 7.67 -8.75 13.40
N LEU A 253 8.25 -9.89 13.76
CA LEU A 253 9.67 -9.99 14.08
C LEU A 253 10.56 -9.67 12.87
N GLY A 254 10.20 -10.16 11.68
CA GLY A 254 10.90 -9.84 10.44
C GLY A 254 10.91 -8.36 10.12
N ASN A 255 9.77 -7.68 10.25
CA ASN A 255 9.68 -6.23 10.04
C ASN A 255 10.40 -5.43 11.14
N LEU A 256 10.40 -5.92 12.38
CA LEU A 256 11.16 -5.28 13.46
C LEU A 256 12.67 -5.33 13.17
N CYS A 257 13.18 -6.48 12.75
CA CYS A 257 14.58 -6.61 12.32
C CYS A 257 14.90 -5.69 11.13
N ALA A 258 14.00 -5.58 10.16
CA ALA A 258 14.19 -4.73 8.98
C ALA A 258 14.19 -3.22 9.30
N VAL A 259 13.56 -2.79 10.39
CA VAL A 259 13.59 -1.38 10.83
C VAL A 259 14.88 -1.04 11.58
N VAL A 260 15.47 -2.03 12.26
CA VAL A 260 16.69 -1.84 13.09
C VAL A 260 17.97 -1.93 12.24
N LEU A 261 17.97 -2.76 11.19
CA LEU A 261 19.09 -2.93 10.27
C LEU A 261 19.09 -1.87 9.16
#